data_68b5a480a5d0b40a460f1db227355f63
#
_entry.id   68b5a480a5d0b40a460f1db227355f63
#
_cell.length_a   1.000
_cell.length_b   1.000
_cell.length_c   1.000
_cell.angle_alpha   90.00
_cell.angle_beta   90.00
_cell.angle_gamma   90.00
#
_symmetry.space_group_name_H-M   'P 1'
#
loop_
_entity.id
_entity.type
_entity.pdbx_description
1 polymer ?
#
loop_
_entity_poly.entity_id
_entity_poly.type
_entity_poly.pdbx_seq_one_letter_code
_entity_poly.pdbx_strand_id
1 'polypeptide(L)'
;MNKKIYIAYGSNMSEAQMAQRCPDATLAGTGQVNGYELLFKGSLTGCYATIEKKADAFVPVVLWRISAADERRLDAYEGFPRFYYKKTIPVEMDGNTIRGLVYIMHEERRFGEPGDWYYQNMERDYRKFGFDLSVLRAGLRHSRERMEETRVRLISMDDRQAPPRGTEGTVQFVDDAGTIHVQWDTGSSLGLIPGADEWEVIE
;
A
#
# COMPACT_ATOMS: atom_id res chain seq x y z
N MET A 1 -21.21 6.71 -22.88
CA MET A 1 -21.00 6.91 -21.43
C MET A 1 -19.67 7.61 -21.21
N ASN A 2 -19.66 8.67 -20.41
CA ASN A 2 -18.44 9.45 -20.17
C ASN A 2 -17.50 8.61 -19.29
N LYS A 3 -16.37 8.13 -19.83
CA LYS A 3 -15.34 7.40 -19.07
C LYS A 3 -14.46 8.43 -18.34
N LYS A 4 -14.14 8.14 -17.07
CA LYS A 4 -13.20 8.94 -16.27
C LYS A 4 -11.78 8.42 -16.44
N ILE A 5 -10.79 9.30 -16.28
CA ILE A 5 -9.39 8.86 -16.10
C ILE A 5 -9.18 8.46 -14.66
N TYR A 6 -8.67 7.24 -14.46
CA TYR A 6 -8.20 6.71 -13.18
C TYR A 6 -6.68 6.64 -13.20
N ILE A 7 -6.06 7.11 -12.13
CA ILE A 7 -4.60 7.16 -11.93
C ILE A 7 -4.21 5.99 -11.04
N ALA A 8 -3.48 5.03 -11.57
CA ALA A 8 -2.97 3.86 -10.85
C ALA A 8 -1.45 3.97 -10.65
N TYR A 9 -1.00 3.92 -9.41
CA TYR A 9 0.41 3.95 -9.01
C TYR A 9 0.84 2.72 -8.19
N GLY A 10 -0.10 1.86 -7.80
CA GLY A 10 0.11 0.61 -7.06
C GLY A 10 -0.28 -0.62 -7.87
N SER A 11 -0.85 -1.62 -7.22
CA SER A 11 -1.21 -2.90 -7.86
C SER A 11 -2.14 -2.77 -9.07
N ASN A 12 -2.93 -1.69 -9.16
CA ASN A 12 -3.80 -1.41 -10.29
C ASN A 12 -3.06 -0.91 -11.55
N MET A 13 -1.73 -0.82 -11.52
CA MET A 13 -0.93 -0.69 -12.75
C MET A 13 -1.01 -1.96 -13.60
N SER A 14 -1.19 -3.11 -12.96
CA SER A 14 -1.26 -4.42 -13.64
C SER A 14 -2.49 -4.56 -14.52
N GLU A 15 -2.28 -4.79 -15.82
CA GLU A 15 -3.35 -5.05 -16.79
C GLU A 15 -4.17 -6.30 -16.41
N ALA A 16 -3.50 -7.36 -15.93
CA ALA A 16 -4.17 -8.58 -15.51
C ALA A 16 -5.09 -8.37 -14.31
N GLN A 17 -4.64 -7.58 -13.32
CA GLN A 17 -5.46 -7.25 -12.16
C GLN A 17 -6.62 -6.31 -12.53
N MET A 18 -6.35 -5.31 -13.37
CA MET A 18 -7.41 -4.40 -13.83
C MET A 18 -8.47 -5.10 -14.67
N ALA A 19 -8.09 -6.05 -15.52
CA ALA A 19 -9.05 -6.85 -16.29
C ALA A 19 -10.02 -7.65 -15.39
N GLN A 20 -9.57 -8.10 -14.23
CA GLN A 20 -10.41 -8.81 -13.25
C GLN A 20 -11.29 -7.85 -12.43
N ARG A 21 -10.69 -6.72 -11.98
CA ARG A 21 -11.37 -5.75 -11.09
C ARG A 21 -12.33 -4.85 -11.85
N CYS A 22 -11.95 -4.43 -13.04
CA CYS A 22 -12.59 -3.38 -13.84
C CYS A 22 -12.73 -3.82 -15.30
N PRO A 23 -13.67 -4.73 -15.63
CA PRO A 23 -13.77 -5.32 -16.99
C PRO A 23 -14.05 -4.31 -18.11
N ASP A 24 -14.62 -3.14 -17.78
CA ASP A 24 -14.90 -2.08 -18.78
C ASP A 24 -13.71 -1.11 -18.93
N ALA A 25 -12.65 -1.25 -18.10
CA ALA A 25 -11.51 -0.37 -18.13
C ALA A 25 -10.68 -0.59 -19.42
N THR A 26 -10.15 0.49 -19.95
CA THR A 26 -9.21 0.44 -21.07
C THR A 26 -7.97 1.25 -20.74
N LEU A 27 -6.81 0.70 -21.07
CA LEU A 27 -5.55 1.42 -20.89
C LEU A 27 -5.59 2.73 -21.69
N ALA A 28 -5.31 3.84 -21.02
CA ALA A 28 -5.22 5.15 -21.65
C ALA A 28 -3.79 5.51 -22.03
N GLY A 29 -2.83 5.03 -21.25
CA GLY A 29 -1.39 5.28 -21.42
C GLY A 29 -0.67 5.33 -20.08
N THR A 30 0.51 5.93 -20.09
CA THR A 30 1.31 6.21 -18.90
C THR A 30 1.45 7.70 -18.68
N GLY A 31 1.81 8.11 -17.48
CA GLY A 31 2.02 9.51 -17.13
C GLY A 31 2.79 9.66 -15.84
N GLN A 32 2.82 10.89 -15.32
CA GLN A 32 3.41 11.16 -14.02
C GLN A 32 2.58 12.16 -13.22
N VAL A 33 2.54 11.97 -11.92
CA VAL A 33 1.94 12.88 -10.95
C VAL A 33 3.05 13.65 -10.27
N ASN A 34 3.14 14.94 -10.53
CA ASN A 34 4.15 15.83 -9.94
C ASN A 34 3.72 16.34 -8.57
N GLY A 35 4.71 16.63 -7.71
CA GLY A 35 4.48 17.14 -6.35
C GLY A 35 3.97 16.07 -5.37
N TYR A 36 4.26 14.80 -5.65
CA TYR A 36 3.95 13.65 -4.79
C TYR A 36 5.12 12.68 -4.74
N GLU A 37 5.29 12.02 -3.60
CA GLU A 37 6.19 10.87 -3.46
C GLU A 37 5.36 9.59 -3.26
N LEU A 38 5.93 8.45 -3.71
CA LEU A 38 5.39 7.12 -3.45
C LEU A 38 5.82 6.68 -2.05
N LEU A 39 4.90 6.08 -1.30
CA LEU A 39 5.14 5.56 0.05
C LEU A 39 4.41 4.24 0.23
N PHE A 40 4.78 3.49 1.28
CA PHE A 40 4.10 2.29 1.73
C PHE A 40 3.57 2.50 3.14
N LYS A 41 2.26 2.33 3.32
CA LYS A 41 1.54 2.53 4.58
C LYS A 41 0.42 1.51 4.71
N GLY A 42 -0.12 1.36 5.90
CA GLY A 42 -1.24 0.45 6.11
C GLY A 42 -1.52 0.14 7.56
N SER A 43 -1.59 -1.17 7.85
CA SER A 43 -1.77 -1.73 9.18
C SER A 43 -0.63 -2.70 9.49
N LEU A 44 -0.61 -3.28 10.68
CA LEU A 44 0.35 -4.33 11.04
C LEU A 44 0.26 -5.57 10.12
N THR A 45 -0.93 -5.84 9.58
CA THR A 45 -1.19 -7.03 8.77
C THR A 45 -1.08 -6.80 7.25
N GLY A 46 -0.72 -5.59 6.81
CA GLY A 46 -0.51 -5.31 5.40
C GLY A 46 -0.26 -3.84 5.11
N CYS A 47 0.82 -3.60 4.37
CA CYS A 47 1.19 -2.29 3.88
C CYS A 47 1.13 -2.26 2.36
N TYR A 48 0.57 -1.17 1.83
CA TYR A 48 0.30 -0.98 0.42
C TYR A 48 0.77 0.40 -0.04
N ALA A 49 0.92 0.56 -1.34
CA ALA A 49 1.33 1.82 -1.95
C ALA A 49 0.30 2.94 -1.68
N THR A 50 0.82 4.09 -1.36
CA THR A 50 0.10 5.37 -1.33
C THR A 50 0.98 6.49 -1.88
N ILE A 51 0.40 7.67 -2.10
CA ILE A 51 1.15 8.86 -2.50
C ILE A 51 0.85 10.01 -1.54
N GLU A 52 1.88 10.75 -1.16
CA GLU A 52 1.74 11.95 -0.34
C GLU A 52 2.42 13.15 -1.00
N LYS A 53 1.99 14.36 -0.63
CA LYS A 53 2.57 15.58 -1.20
C LYS A 53 4.03 15.72 -0.82
N LYS A 54 4.87 15.98 -1.83
CA LYS A 54 6.28 16.30 -1.66
C LYS A 54 6.73 17.16 -2.83
N ALA A 55 7.18 18.38 -2.53
CA ALA A 55 7.74 19.26 -3.54
C ALA A 55 8.93 18.56 -4.24
N ASP A 56 9.12 18.86 -5.52
CA ASP A 56 10.20 18.36 -6.35
C ASP A 56 10.28 16.82 -6.53
N ALA A 57 9.20 16.11 -6.14
CA ALA A 57 9.05 14.69 -6.39
C ALA A 57 7.96 14.41 -7.44
N PHE A 58 8.03 13.23 -8.03
CA PHE A 58 6.99 12.72 -8.95
C PHE A 58 6.78 11.23 -8.77
N VAL A 59 5.61 10.77 -9.19
CA VAL A 59 5.26 9.34 -9.19
C VAL A 59 4.82 8.95 -10.59
N PRO A 60 5.47 7.97 -11.24
CA PRO A 60 5.02 7.43 -12.51
C PRO A 60 3.73 6.63 -12.31
N VAL A 61 2.82 6.72 -13.26
CA VAL A 61 1.48 6.15 -13.15
C VAL A 61 0.99 5.53 -14.45
N VAL A 62 0.12 4.54 -14.32
CA VAL A 62 -0.67 4.00 -15.42
C VAL A 62 -2.05 4.64 -15.38
N LEU A 63 -2.55 5.04 -16.55
CA LEU A 63 -3.83 5.72 -16.69
C LEU A 63 -4.86 4.81 -17.34
N TRP A 64 -6.02 4.73 -16.73
CA TRP A 64 -7.13 3.92 -17.20
C TRP A 64 -8.35 4.77 -17.53
N ARG A 65 -9.06 4.45 -18.60
CA ARG A 65 -10.42 4.96 -18.83
C ARG A 65 -11.39 3.98 -18.20
N ILE A 66 -12.06 4.39 -17.13
CA ILE A 66 -12.98 3.56 -16.34
C ILE A 66 -14.43 3.99 -16.52
N SER A 67 -15.35 3.04 -16.44
CA SER A 67 -16.80 3.27 -16.36
C SER A 67 -17.23 3.63 -14.93
N ALA A 68 -18.48 4.12 -14.78
CA ALA A 68 -19.05 4.31 -13.44
C ALA A 68 -19.23 2.97 -12.67
N ALA A 69 -19.36 1.85 -13.38
CA ALA A 69 -19.42 0.54 -12.77
C ALA A 69 -18.04 0.11 -12.23
N ASP A 70 -16.98 0.36 -13.00
CA ASP A 70 -15.61 0.11 -12.56
C ASP A 70 -15.23 0.96 -11.35
N GLU A 71 -15.64 2.24 -11.32
CA GLU A 71 -15.39 3.11 -10.16
C GLU A 71 -16.00 2.52 -8.87
N ARG A 72 -17.22 1.99 -8.93
CA ARG A 72 -17.84 1.33 -7.77
C ARG A 72 -17.10 0.06 -7.34
N ARG A 73 -16.54 -0.71 -8.29
CA ARG A 73 -15.73 -1.88 -7.98
C ARG A 73 -14.40 -1.48 -7.32
N LEU A 74 -13.78 -0.41 -7.82
CA LEU A 74 -12.59 0.16 -7.18
C LEU A 74 -12.89 0.70 -5.79
N ASP A 75 -14.05 1.36 -5.57
CA ASP A 75 -14.47 1.81 -4.24
C ASP A 75 -14.49 0.66 -3.22
N ALA A 76 -15.05 -0.47 -3.63
CA ALA A 76 -15.09 -1.66 -2.77
C ALA A 76 -13.69 -2.26 -2.56
N TYR A 77 -12.89 -2.35 -3.61
CA TYR A 77 -11.53 -2.91 -3.57
C TYR A 77 -10.59 -2.07 -2.69
N GLU A 78 -10.63 -0.75 -2.84
CA GLU A 78 -9.78 0.20 -2.10
C GLU A 78 -10.27 0.47 -0.67
N GLY A 79 -11.41 -0.11 -0.27
CA GLY A 79 -12.02 0.14 1.04
C GLY A 79 -12.43 1.59 1.25
N PHE A 80 -12.84 2.28 0.15
CA PHE A 80 -13.33 3.66 0.22
C PHE A 80 -14.63 3.74 1.07
N PRO A 81 -14.79 4.74 1.92
CA PRO A 81 -13.88 5.85 2.20
C PRO A 81 -12.92 5.60 3.38
N ARG A 82 -12.93 4.41 4.01
CA ARG A 82 -12.29 4.14 5.30
C ARG A 82 -10.79 3.89 5.22
N PHE A 83 -10.33 3.24 4.15
CA PHE A 83 -8.93 2.88 3.99
C PHE A 83 -8.24 3.85 3.02
N TYR A 84 -8.84 4.09 1.86
CA TYR A 84 -8.44 5.11 0.91
C TYR A 84 -9.56 6.14 0.72
N TYR A 85 -9.19 7.39 0.47
CA TYR A 85 -10.10 8.44 0.01
C TYR A 85 -9.86 8.75 -1.46
N LYS A 86 -10.88 9.36 -2.10
CA LYS A 86 -10.81 9.77 -3.52
C LYS A 86 -10.40 11.22 -3.67
N LYS A 87 -9.57 11.47 -4.66
CA LYS A 87 -9.19 12.82 -5.06
C LYS A 87 -9.09 12.94 -6.57
N THR A 88 -9.32 14.10 -7.12
CA THR A 88 -9.05 14.40 -8.53
C THR A 88 -7.84 15.33 -8.59
N ILE A 89 -6.75 14.84 -9.18
CA ILE A 89 -5.48 15.55 -9.25
C ILE A 89 -5.02 15.74 -10.71
N PRO A 90 -4.16 16.72 -10.97
CA PRO A 90 -3.50 16.83 -12.27
C PRO A 90 -2.51 15.69 -12.48
N VAL A 91 -2.40 15.20 -13.69
CA VAL A 91 -1.42 14.21 -14.14
C VAL A 91 -0.93 14.62 -15.53
N GLU A 92 0.36 14.51 -15.75
CA GLU A 92 1.00 14.75 -17.04
C GLU A 92 0.98 13.47 -17.88
N MET A 93 0.51 13.59 -19.13
CA MET A 93 0.47 12.51 -20.11
C MET A 93 0.77 13.12 -21.49
N ASP A 94 1.76 12.60 -22.19
CA ASP A 94 2.14 13.03 -23.54
C ASP A 94 2.33 14.57 -23.67
N GLY A 95 2.94 15.19 -22.67
CA GLY A 95 3.18 16.64 -22.62
C GLY A 95 1.95 17.49 -22.29
N ASN A 96 0.81 16.88 -22.00
CA ASN A 96 -0.42 17.56 -21.62
C ASN A 96 -0.77 17.28 -20.16
N THR A 97 -1.31 18.27 -19.45
CA THR A 97 -1.88 18.11 -18.13
C THR A 97 -3.37 17.79 -18.24
N ILE A 98 -3.76 16.62 -17.74
CA ILE A 98 -5.16 16.20 -17.62
C ILE A 98 -5.52 15.98 -16.15
N ARG A 99 -6.79 15.80 -15.84
CA ARG A 99 -7.24 15.50 -14.48
C ARG A 99 -7.74 14.07 -14.38
N GLY A 100 -7.30 13.36 -13.34
CA GLY A 100 -7.70 11.98 -13.09
C GLY A 100 -8.11 11.74 -11.64
N LEU A 101 -8.97 10.75 -11.47
CA LEU A 101 -9.35 10.19 -10.17
C LEU A 101 -8.18 9.37 -9.63
N VAL A 102 -7.87 9.52 -8.36
CA VAL A 102 -6.87 8.73 -7.64
C VAL A 102 -7.41 8.33 -6.26
N TYR A 103 -7.06 7.16 -5.80
CA TYR A 103 -7.26 6.74 -4.41
C TYR A 103 -5.96 6.99 -3.65
N ILE A 104 -6.06 7.64 -2.50
CA ILE A 104 -4.93 7.98 -1.62
C ILE A 104 -5.28 7.43 -0.23
N MET A 105 -4.34 6.73 0.40
CA MET A 105 -4.54 6.23 1.76
C MET A 105 -4.55 7.41 2.74
N HIS A 106 -5.36 7.30 3.79
CA HIS A 106 -5.40 8.32 4.83
C HIS A 106 -4.03 8.51 5.46
N GLU A 107 -3.65 9.78 5.66
CA GLU A 107 -2.28 10.18 6.03
C GLU A 107 -1.89 9.70 7.43
N GLU A 108 -2.84 9.46 8.33
CA GLU A 108 -2.61 8.92 9.68
C GLU A 108 -2.25 7.42 9.72
N ARG A 109 -2.33 6.72 8.57
CA ARG A 109 -1.91 5.32 8.51
C ARG A 109 -0.41 5.20 8.75
N ARG A 110 -0.01 4.15 9.49
CA ARG A 110 1.39 3.89 9.83
C ARG A 110 2.21 3.56 8.60
N PHE A 111 3.45 3.98 8.59
CA PHE A 111 4.44 3.54 7.62
C PHE A 111 4.77 2.06 7.87
N GLY A 112 5.12 1.35 6.80
CA GLY A 112 5.48 -0.05 6.89
C GLY A 112 6.05 -0.59 5.59
N GLU A 113 6.47 -1.84 5.62
CA GLU A 113 6.97 -2.53 4.43
C GLU A 113 5.85 -3.30 3.73
N PRO A 114 5.76 -3.24 2.40
CA PRO A 114 4.87 -4.10 1.66
C PRO A 114 5.39 -5.54 1.71
N GLY A 115 4.48 -6.52 1.67
CA GLY A 115 4.87 -7.92 1.49
C GLY A 115 5.65 -8.13 0.18
N ASP A 116 6.56 -9.10 0.17
CA ASP A 116 7.48 -9.35 -0.95
C ASP A 116 6.74 -9.56 -2.26
N TRP A 117 5.67 -10.35 -2.25
CA TRP A 117 4.85 -10.61 -3.44
C TRP A 117 4.25 -9.32 -4.02
N TYR A 118 3.73 -8.44 -3.15
CA TYR A 118 3.15 -7.17 -3.57
C TYR A 118 4.21 -6.26 -4.21
N TYR A 119 5.37 -6.12 -3.55
CA TYR A 119 6.47 -5.29 -4.04
C TYR A 119 7.05 -5.81 -5.36
N GLN A 120 7.28 -7.12 -5.49
CA GLN A 120 7.76 -7.75 -6.73
C GLN A 120 6.78 -7.56 -7.89
N ASN A 121 5.47 -7.62 -7.64
CA ASN A 121 4.48 -7.32 -8.66
C ASN A 121 4.55 -5.85 -9.12
N MET A 122 4.71 -4.91 -8.19
CA MET A 122 4.92 -3.50 -8.56
C MET A 122 6.21 -3.32 -9.36
N GLU A 123 7.31 -3.95 -8.95
CA GLU A 123 8.59 -3.88 -9.66
C GLU A 123 8.47 -4.42 -11.09
N ARG A 124 7.75 -5.52 -11.28
CA ARG A 124 7.46 -6.08 -12.61
C ARG A 124 6.68 -5.10 -13.49
N ASP A 125 5.64 -4.45 -12.92
CA ASP A 125 4.83 -3.50 -13.65
C ASP A 125 5.62 -2.22 -13.97
N TYR A 126 6.48 -1.74 -13.06
CA TYR A 126 7.43 -0.64 -13.34
C TYR A 126 8.33 -0.97 -14.53
N ARG A 127 8.93 -2.18 -14.57
CA ARG A 127 9.75 -2.62 -15.69
C ARG A 127 8.94 -2.72 -16.99
N LYS A 128 7.72 -3.25 -16.94
CA LYS A 128 6.83 -3.40 -18.08
C LYS A 128 6.52 -2.07 -18.74
N PHE A 129 6.24 -1.03 -17.95
CA PHE A 129 5.90 0.30 -18.44
C PHE A 129 7.12 1.21 -18.65
N GLY A 130 8.34 0.72 -18.41
CA GLY A 130 9.57 1.49 -18.57
C GLY A 130 9.74 2.60 -17.52
N PHE A 131 9.15 2.44 -16.34
CA PHE A 131 9.26 3.41 -15.26
C PHE A 131 10.61 3.31 -14.55
N ASP A 132 11.09 4.45 -14.02
CA ASP A 132 12.31 4.47 -13.23
C ASP A 132 12.11 3.77 -11.88
N LEU A 133 12.79 2.63 -11.71
CA LEU A 133 12.78 1.85 -10.46
C LEU A 133 13.34 2.62 -9.26
N SER A 134 14.09 3.69 -9.48
CA SER A 134 14.60 4.52 -8.38
C SER A 134 13.46 5.14 -7.57
N VAL A 135 12.33 5.48 -8.20
CA VAL A 135 11.13 6.00 -7.52
C VAL A 135 10.52 4.96 -6.60
N LEU A 136 10.36 3.72 -7.08
CA LEU A 136 9.83 2.61 -6.27
C LEU A 136 10.74 2.30 -5.08
N ARG A 137 12.06 2.24 -5.31
CA ARG A 137 13.06 1.99 -4.26
C ARG A 137 13.14 3.14 -3.26
N ALA A 138 13.03 4.38 -3.72
CA ALA A 138 12.98 5.55 -2.85
C ALA A 138 11.73 5.50 -1.95
N GLY A 139 10.56 5.13 -2.51
CA GLY A 139 9.33 4.96 -1.76
C GLY A 139 9.47 3.95 -0.62
N LEU A 140 10.07 2.78 -0.89
CA LEU A 140 10.34 1.77 0.14
C LEU A 140 11.31 2.31 1.21
N ARG A 141 12.42 2.93 0.79
CA ARG A 141 13.41 3.49 1.73
C ARG A 141 12.80 4.58 2.62
N HIS A 142 12.08 5.55 2.05
CA HIS A 142 11.46 6.63 2.81
C HIS A 142 10.38 6.12 3.77
N SER A 143 9.69 5.03 3.42
CA SER A 143 8.73 4.40 4.34
C SER A 143 9.45 3.73 5.50
N ARG A 144 10.55 3.00 5.25
CA ARG A 144 11.38 2.38 6.28
C ARG A 144 11.97 3.42 7.25
N GLU A 145 12.51 4.52 6.72
CA GLU A 145 13.09 5.61 7.52
C GLU A 145 12.06 6.31 8.43
N ARG A 146 10.76 6.19 8.11
CA ARG A 146 9.65 6.79 8.87
C ARG A 146 8.85 5.76 9.68
N MET A 147 9.22 4.47 9.61
CA MET A 147 8.60 3.45 10.46
C MET A 147 8.93 3.76 11.91
N GLU A 148 7.89 3.96 12.72
CA GLU A 148 8.01 3.99 14.16
C GLU A 148 8.09 2.55 14.67
N GLU A 149 8.89 2.31 15.69
CA GLU A 149 8.89 1.05 16.38
C GLU A 149 7.48 0.78 16.92
N THR A 150 6.87 -0.30 16.46
CA THR A 150 5.55 -0.69 16.94
C THR A 150 5.71 -1.61 18.13
N ARG A 151 5.30 -1.14 19.30
CA ARG A 151 5.24 -1.94 20.52
C ARG A 151 3.89 -2.64 20.64
N VAL A 152 3.91 -3.90 21.02
CA VAL A 152 2.70 -4.72 21.26
C VAL A 152 2.76 -5.35 22.63
N ARG A 153 1.58 -5.61 23.21
CA ARG A 153 1.42 -6.37 24.46
C ARG A 153 0.58 -7.61 24.18
N LEU A 154 1.08 -8.77 24.59
CA LEU A 154 0.39 -10.04 24.43
C LEU A 154 -0.83 -10.13 25.34
N ILE A 155 -2.00 -10.42 24.76
CA ILE A 155 -3.23 -10.70 25.49
C ILE A 155 -3.44 -12.19 25.62
N SER A 156 -3.31 -12.94 24.50
CA SER A 156 -3.49 -14.40 24.49
C SER A 156 -2.75 -15.03 23.32
N MET A 157 -2.13 -16.19 23.55
CA MET A 157 -1.48 -17.02 22.53
C MET A 157 -1.58 -18.49 22.97
N ASP A 158 -2.12 -19.34 22.09
CA ASP A 158 -2.25 -20.77 22.33
C ASP A 158 -1.00 -21.52 21.81
N ASP A 159 0.14 -21.30 22.47
CA ASP A 159 1.40 -21.97 22.21
C ASP A 159 2.08 -22.34 23.54
N ARG A 160 2.70 -23.53 23.60
CA ARG A 160 3.41 -24.00 24.81
C ARG A 160 4.64 -23.17 25.16
N GLN A 161 5.21 -22.46 24.19
CA GLN A 161 6.37 -21.58 24.34
C GLN A 161 5.95 -20.09 24.34
N ALA A 162 4.65 -19.81 24.44
CA ALA A 162 4.14 -18.44 24.46
C ALA A 162 4.80 -17.64 25.62
N PRO A 163 5.15 -16.38 25.35
CA PRO A 163 5.50 -15.47 26.44
C PRO A 163 4.33 -15.33 27.42
N PRO A 164 4.58 -15.04 28.69
CA PRO A 164 3.50 -14.77 29.64
C PRO A 164 2.54 -13.68 29.14
N ARG A 165 1.25 -13.81 29.43
CA ARG A 165 0.26 -12.76 29.17
C ARG A 165 0.74 -11.43 29.77
N GLY A 166 0.58 -10.36 29.02
CA GLY A 166 1.03 -9.01 29.40
C GLY A 166 2.48 -8.71 29.02
N THR A 167 3.21 -9.69 28.45
CA THR A 167 4.56 -9.45 27.92
C THR A 167 4.49 -8.45 26.78
N GLU A 168 5.38 -7.47 26.80
CA GLU A 168 5.55 -6.51 25.71
C GLU A 168 6.66 -6.92 24.76
N GLY A 169 6.61 -6.40 23.54
CA GLY A 169 7.62 -6.68 22.54
C GLY A 169 7.57 -5.67 21.40
N THR A 170 8.63 -5.64 20.60
CA THR A 170 8.76 -4.79 19.43
C THR A 170 8.50 -5.60 18.17
N VAL A 171 7.57 -5.13 17.34
CA VAL A 171 7.32 -5.72 16.01
C VAL A 171 8.56 -5.50 15.14
N GLN A 172 9.05 -6.58 14.55
CA GLN A 172 10.21 -6.54 13.66
C GLN A 172 9.78 -6.43 12.20
N PHE A 173 8.88 -7.28 11.77
CA PHE A 173 8.31 -7.29 10.41
C PHE A 173 7.05 -8.17 10.38
N VAL A 174 6.33 -8.11 9.26
CA VAL A 174 5.21 -9.02 8.95
C VAL A 174 5.55 -9.76 7.68
N ASP A 175 5.46 -11.09 7.70
CA ASP A 175 5.75 -11.92 6.54
C ASP A 175 4.57 -12.03 5.56
N ASP A 176 4.79 -12.69 4.42
CA ASP A 176 3.77 -12.84 3.37
C ASP A 176 2.59 -13.75 3.79
N ALA A 177 2.75 -14.55 4.83
CA ALA A 177 1.67 -15.32 5.44
C ALA A 177 0.82 -14.49 6.41
N GLY A 178 1.27 -13.28 6.73
CA GLY A 178 0.62 -12.36 7.67
C GLY A 178 1.04 -12.57 9.13
N THR A 179 2.06 -13.39 9.40
CA THR A 179 2.61 -13.56 10.75
C THR A 179 3.35 -12.29 11.17
N ILE A 180 3.03 -11.76 12.34
CA ILE A 180 3.69 -10.58 12.91
C ILE A 180 4.87 -11.07 13.76
N HIS A 181 6.09 -10.88 13.26
CA HIS A 181 7.30 -11.25 13.97
C HIS A 181 7.62 -10.24 15.06
N VAL A 182 7.71 -10.71 16.31
CA VAL A 182 7.90 -9.84 17.48
C VAL A 182 9.17 -10.28 18.22
N GLN A 183 10.01 -9.31 18.57
CA GLN A 183 11.05 -9.48 19.57
C GLN A 183 10.43 -9.15 20.92
N TRP A 184 10.09 -10.18 21.69
CA TRP A 184 9.54 -10.02 23.03
C TRP A 184 10.61 -9.61 24.04
N ASP A 185 10.24 -8.78 25.00
CA ASP A 185 11.16 -8.30 26.04
C ASP A 185 11.67 -9.43 26.94
N THR A 186 11.01 -10.59 26.91
CA THR A 186 11.48 -11.84 27.56
C THR A 186 12.55 -12.58 26.78
N GLY A 187 12.90 -12.11 25.58
CA GLY A 187 13.86 -12.77 24.67
C GLY A 187 13.24 -13.78 23.72
N SER A 188 11.94 -14.07 23.83
CA SER A 188 11.22 -14.89 22.84
C SER A 188 11.14 -14.17 21.50
N SER A 189 11.10 -14.94 20.41
CA SER A 189 10.88 -14.45 19.03
C SER A 189 9.65 -15.09 18.38
N LEU A 190 8.73 -15.64 19.17
CA LEU A 190 7.47 -16.19 18.64
C LEU A 190 6.65 -15.11 17.95
N GLY A 191 6.19 -15.39 16.71
CA GLY A 191 5.33 -14.52 15.96
C GLY A 191 3.88 -14.59 16.44
N LEU A 192 3.15 -13.50 16.23
CA LEU A 192 1.70 -13.43 16.42
C LEU A 192 0.99 -13.84 15.14
N ILE A 193 -0.02 -14.68 15.25
CA ILE A 193 -0.85 -15.15 14.14
C ILE A 193 -2.22 -14.45 14.22
N PRO A 194 -2.52 -13.50 13.30
CA PRO A 194 -3.81 -12.83 13.27
C PRO A 194 -4.98 -13.82 13.17
N GLY A 195 -5.96 -13.65 14.05
CA GLY A 195 -7.12 -14.53 14.12
C GLY A 195 -6.95 -15.76 15.03
N ALA A 196 -5.72 -16.11 15.44
CA ALA A 196 -5.43 -17.12 16.43
C ALA A 196 -4.97 -16.50 17.75
N ASP A 197 -4.11 -15.49 17.68
CA ASP A 197 -3.56 -14.80 18.84
C ASP A 197 -4.24 -13.43 19.07
N GLU A 198 -4.24 -12.97 20.31
CA GLU A 198 -4.76 -11.66 20.71
C GLU A 198 -3.65 -10.79 21.29
N TRP A 199 -3.57 -9.55 20.84
CA TRP A 199 -2.63 -8.54 21.31
C TRP A 199 -3.21 -7.13 21.20
N GLU A 200 -2.60 -6.18 21.85
CA GLU A 200 -2.87 -4.76 21.67
C GLU A 200 -1.60 -4.02 21.25
N VAL A 201 -1.75 -2.97 20.46
CA VAL A 201 -0.68 -2.03 20.16
C VAL A 201 -0.60 -1.04 21.30
N ILE A 202 0.62 -0.85 21.82
CA ILE A 202 0.92 0.12 22.88
C ILE A 202 1.85 1.18 22.31
N GLU A 203 1.65 2.43 22.72
CA GLU A 203 2.48 3.58 22.33
C GLU A 203 3.87 3.53 23.00
#